data_daa3f4b265c598e6ab286f62f67e2fb9
#
_entry.id   daa3f4b265c598e6ab286f62f67e2fb9
#
_cell.length_a   1.000
_cell.length_b   1.000
_cell.length_c   1.000
_cell.angle_alpha   90.00
_cell.angle_beta   90.00
_cell.angle_gamma   90.00
#
_symmetry.space_group_name_H-M   'P 1'
#
loop_
_entity.id
_entity.type
_entity.pdbx_description
1 polymer ?
#
loop_
_entity_poly.entity_id
_entity_poly.type
_entity_poly.pdbx_seq_one_letter_code
_entity_poly.pdbx_strand_id
1 'polypeptide(L)'
;FLKLKQSTNPALAMDYEAKIWNLWLNNGSSKRSNSQMQRGLELLQNGKLDRALSLFKNLSKKDPVWAEPINKIATIKFLQGDYIGSINDIKSTLKLEPRHFGAISGLVQINIILKQYKQALKNLDYVLKIHPFIGIKKLKPYIQNLLKKSSI
;
A
#
# COMPACT_ATOMS: atom_id res chain seq x y z
N PHE A 1 -6.00 -9.53 11.06
CA PHE A 1 -7.04 -8.90 10.22
C PHE A 1 -8.43 -8.93 10.85
N LEU A 2 -8.91 -10.06 11.37
CA LEU A 2 -10.25 -10.13 11.96
C LEU A 2 -10.42 -9.10 13.09
N LYS A 3 -9.48 -9.04 14.02
CA LYS A 3 -9.47 -8.06 15.11
C LYS A 3 -9.39 -6.61 14.62
N LEU A 4 -8.61 -6.33 13.56
CA LEU A 4 -8.56 -5.01 12.94
C LEU A 4 -9.91 -4.63 12.33
N LYS A 5 -10.52 -5.52 11.55
CA LYS A 5 -11.83 -5.32 10.92
C LYS A 5 -12.95 -5.08 11.94
N GLN A 6 -12.92 -5.80 13.07
CA GLN A 6 -13.94 -5.74 14.13
C GLN A 6 -13.63 -4.67 15.18
N SER A 7 -12.54 -3.94 15.03
CA SER A 7 -12.15 -2.91 16.00
C SER A 7 -13.18 -1.79 16.04
N THR A 8 -13.63 -1.46 17.24
CA THR A 8 -14.54 -0.32 17.52
C THR A 8 -13.78 0.88 18.07
N ASN A 9 -12.50 0.71 18.42
CA ASN A 9 -11.66 1.72 19.03
C ASN A 9 -10.47 2.03 18.09
N PRO A 10 -10.26 3.30 17.71
CA PRO A 10 -9.15 3.71 16.86
C PRO A 10 -7.76 3.32 17.40
N ALA A 11 -7.53 3.43 18.72
CA ALA A 11 -6.24 3.08 19.32
C ALA A 11 -5.92 1.58 19.18
N LEU A 12 -6.91 0.71 19.41
CA LEU A 12 -6.75 -0.74 19.17
C LEU A 12 -6.55 -1.05 17.69
N ALA A 13 -7.22 -0.32 16.79
CA ALA A 13 -7.02 -0.49 15.35
C ALA A 13 -5.59 -0.14 14.94
N MET A 14 -5.01 0.94 15.48
CA MET A 14 -3.62 1.32 15.24
C MET A 14 -2.62 0.27 15.74
N ASP A 15 -2.88 -0.35 16.91
CA ASP A 15 -2.03 -1.43 17.42
C ASP A 15 -2.07 -2.66 16.50
N TYR A 16 -3.25 -3.07 16.04
CA TYR A 16 -3.38 -4.17 15.08
C TYR A 16 -2.77 -3.83 13.72
N GLU A 17 -2.92 -2.59 13.25
CA GLU A 17 -2.26 -2.11 12.03
C GLU A 17 -0.74 -2.23 12.14
N ALA A 18 -0.15 -1.73 13.23
CA ALA A 18 1.29 -1.80 13.47
C ALA A 18 1.80 -3.25 13.50
N LYS A 19 1.06 -4.17 14.15
CA LYS A 19 1.40 -5.60 14.16
C LYS A 19 1.36 -6.21 12.76
N ILE A 20 0.38 -5.85 11.95
CA ILE A 20 0.27 -6.35 10.56
C ILE A 20 1.44 -5.81 9.73
N TRP A 21 1.75 -4.52 9.82
CA TRP A 21 2.92 -3.95 9.15
C TRP A 21 4.22 -4.64 9.55
N ASN A 22 4.41 -4.91 10.85
CA ASN A 22 5.59 -5.62 11.33
C ASN A 22 5.71 -7.03 10.72
N LEU A 23 4.59 -7.77 10.62
CA LEU A 23 4.55 -9.07 9.97
C LEU A 23 4.92 -8.97 8.49
N TRP A 24 4.35 -8.04 7.74
CA TRP A 24 4.64 -7.88 6.32
C TRP A 24 6.09 -7.48 6.05
N LEU A 25 6.67 -6.61 6.90
CA LEU A 25 8.03 -6.11 6.76
C LEU A 25 9.10 -7.17 7.15
N ASN A 26 8.73 -8.18 7.92
CA ASN A 26 9.64 -9.20 8.44
C ASN A 26 9.30 -10.62 7.94
N ASN A 27 8.61 -10.75 6.83
CA ASN A 27 8.18 -12.04 6.25
C ASN A 27 9.15 -12.58 5.17
N GLY A 28 10.39 -12.12 5.16
CA GLY A 28 11.41 -12.62 4.24
C GLY A 28 11.87 -14.04 4.60
N SER A 29 12.30 -14.80 3.60
CA SER A 29 12.73 -16.20 3.74
C SER A 29 13.96 -16.37 4.65
N SER A 30 14.63 -15.29 5.05
CA SER A 30 15.82 -15.31 5.90
C SER A 30 15.98 -14.01 6.69
N LYS A 31 16.76 -14.07 7.80
CA LYS A 31 17.18 -12.86 8.54
C LYS A 31 17.87 -11.84 7.62
N ARG A 32 18.65 -12.32 6.64
CA ARG A 32 19.31 -11.45 5.65
C ARG A 32 18.29 -10.72 4.78
N SER A 33 17.21 -11.39 4.32
CA SER A 33 16.13 -10.76 3.56
C SER A 33 15.45 -9.68 4.39
N ASN A 34 15.14 -9.94 5.66
CA ASN A 34 14.53 -8.96 6.55
C ASN A 34 15.46 -7.75 6.79
N SER A 35 16.77 -7.97 6.99
CA SER A 35 17.75 -6.87 7.11
C SER A 35 17.85 -6.05 5.84
N GLN A 36 17.77 -6.67 4.66
CA GLN A 36 17.75 -5.96 3.38
C GLN A 36 16.47 -5.14 3.20
N MET A 37 15.33 -5.63 3.69
CA MET A 37 14.08 -4.84 3.72
C MET A 37 14.28 -3.56 4.53
N GLN A 38 14.81 -3.65 5.75
CA GLN A 38 15.07 -2.49 6.61
C GLN A 38 16.00 -1.48 5.93
N ARG A 39 17.09 -1.96 5.31
CA ARG A 39 18.02 -1.11 4.55
C ARG A 39 17.31 -0.42 3.35
N GLY A 40 16.41 -1.13 2.67
CA GLY A 40 15.61 -0.56 1.58
C GLY A 40 14.70 0.56 2.07
N LEU A 41 14.08 0.38 3.24
CA LEU A 41 13.25 1.41 3.88
C LEU A 41 14.06 2.65 4.26
N GLU A 42 15.26 2.48 4.81
CA GLU A 42 16.18 3.60 5.10
C GLU A 42 16.56 4.37 3.83
N LEU A 43 16.88 3.65 2.75
CA LEU A 43 17.18 4.27 1.47
C LEU A 43 15.99 5.07 0.92
N LEU A 44 14.78 4.52 1.04
CA LEU A 44 13.53 5.17 0.61
C LEU A 44 13.27 6.44 1.44
N GLN A 45 13.41 6.38 2.77
CA GLN A 45 13.25 7.53 3.66
C GLN A 45 14.25 8.63 3.37
N ASN A 46 15.47 8.26 2.97
CA ASN A 46 16.54 9.21 2.61
C ASN A 46 16.45 9.67 1.13
N GLY A 47 15.35 9.39 0.42
CA GLY A 47 15.14 9.82 -0.96
C GLY A 47 16.03 9.13 -2.00
N LYS A 48 16.76 8.07 -1.61
CA LYS A 48 17.65 7.31 -2.51
C LYS A 48 16.85 6.29 -3.31
N LEU A 49 15.90 6.78 -4.11
CA LEU A 49 14.86 5.97 -4.77
C LEU A 49 15.43 4.86 -5.65
N ASP A 50 16.43 5.15 -6.49
CA ASP A 50 16.98 4.16 -7.43
C ASP A 50 17.69 3.01 -6.70
N ARG A 51 18.40 3.34 -5.61
CA ARG A 51 19.07 2.33 -4.77
C ARG A 51 18.04 1.47 -4.02
N ALA A 52 17.00 2.09 -3.47
CA ALA A 52 15.90 1.38 -2.82
C ALA A 52 15.18 0.47 -3.82
N LEU A 53 14.88 0.97 -5.03
CA LEU A 53 14.23 0.23 -6.10
C LEU A 53 15.04 -1.01 -6.50
N SER A 54 16.34 -0.86 -6.71
CA SER A 54 17.25 -1.98 -7.05
C SER A 54 17.22 -3.04 -5.94
N LEU A 55 17.29 -2.62 -4.68
CA LEU A 55 17.26 -3.53 -3.53
C LEU A 55 15.93 -4.28 -3.42
N PHE A 56 14.78 -3.59 -3.54
CA PHE A 56 13.47 -4.25 -3.47
C PHE A 56 13.22 -5.18 -4.66
N LYS A 57 13.70 -4.84 -5.88
CA LYS A 57 13.67 -5.75 -7.04
C LYS A 57 14.46 -7.04 -6.77
N ASN A 58 15.63 -6.93 -6.14
CA ASN A 58 16.42 -8.11 -5.78
C ASN A 58 15.70 -8.96 -4.72
N LEU A 59 15.08 -8.32 -3.72
CA LEU A 59 14.28 -9.01 -2.71
C LEU A 59 13.07 -9.72 -3.33
N SER A 60 12.31 -9.06 -4.21
CA SER A 60 11.13 -9.66 -4.85
C SER A 60 11.47 -10.86 -5.75
N LYS A 61 12.67 -10.87 -6.36
CA LYS A 61 13.18 -12.03 -7.10
C LYS A 61 13.59 -13.18 -6.19
N LYS A 62 14.21 -12.86 -5.06
CA LYS A 62 14.69 -13.85 -4.09
C LYS A 62 13.55 -14.47 -3.30
N ASP A 63 12.58 -13.66 -2.90
CA ASP A 63 11.43 -14.05 -2.10
C ASP A 63 10.12 -13.73 -2.86
N PRO A 64 9.76 -14.49 -3.94
CA PRO A 64 8.70 -14.12 -4.86
C PRO A 64 7.28 -14.20 -4.25
N VAL A 65 7.13 -14.85 -3.10
CA VAL A 65 5.86 -14.91 -2.34
C VAL A 65 5.72 -13.80 -1.29
N TRP A 66 6.77 -12.99 -1.12
CA TRP A 66 6.74 -11.87 -0.19
C TRP A 66 6.18 -10.63 -0.85
N ALA A 67 4.96 -10.24 -0.46
CA ALA A 67 4.23 -9.12 -1.08
C ALA A 67 4.89 -7.75 -0.86
N GLU A 68 5.56 -7.55 0.29
CA GLU A 68 6.01 -6.22 0.72
C GLU A 68 7.13 -5.62 -0.16
N PRO A 69 8.15 -6.35 -0.64
CA PRO A 69 9.10 -5.79 -1.61
C PRO A 69 8.43 -5.25 -2.86
N ILE A 70 7.41 -5.95 -3.39
CA ILE A 70 6.66 -5.53 -4.58
C ILE A 70 5.85 -4.25 -4.27
N ASN A 71 5.22 -4.20 -3.08
CA ASN A 71 4.52 -3.00 -2.62
C ASN A 71 5.47 -1.79 -2.49
N LYS A 72 6.72 -1.98 -2.04
CA LYS A 72 7.71 -0.90 -1.98
C LYS A 72 8.16 -0.46 -3.38
N ILE A 73 8.29 -1.37 -4.35
CA ILE A 73 8.53 -1.01 -5.75
C ILE A 73 7.38 -0.14 -6.27
N ALA A 74 6.13 -0.52 -6.01
CA ALA A 74 4.95 0.27 -6.38
C ALA A 74 5.00 1.68 -5.77
N THR A 75 5.37 1.79 -4.48
CA THR A 75 5.51 3.07 -3.79
C THR A 75 6.56 3.96 -4.46
N ILE A 76 7.72 3.40 -4.83
CA ILE A 76 8.79 4.15 -5.49
C ILE A 76 8.33 4.64 -6.87
N LYS A 77 7.69 3.78 -7.68
CA LYS A 77 7.14 4.18 -8.97
C LYS A 77 6.10 5.29 -8.84
N PHE A 78 5.23 5.21 -7.84
CA PHE A 78 4.30 6.29 -7.50
C PHE A 78 5.02 7.62 -7.26
N LEU A 79 6.07 7.62 -6.44
CA LEU A 79 6.88 8.80 -6.14
C LEU A 79 7.60 9.36 -7.38
N GLN A 80 7.94 8.50 -8.33
CA GLN A 80 8.55 8.87 -9.62
C GLN A 80 7.52 9.30 -10.68
N GLY A 81 6.21 9.26 -10.38
CA GLY A 81 5.14 9.61 -11.32
C GLY A 81 4.77 8.50 -12.30
N ASP A 82 5.39 7.33 -12.21
CA ASP A 82 5.00 6.14 -12.99
C ASP A 82 3.77 5.46 -12.36
N TYR A 83 2.62 6.10 -12.53
CA TYR A 83 1.36 5.62 -11.95
C TYR A 83 0.91 4.29 -12.55
N ILE A 84 1.15 4.07 -13.84
CA ILE A 84 0.75 2.82 -14.51
C ILE A 84 1.63 1.66 -14.03
N GLY A 85 2.94 1.86 -13.96
CA GLY A 85 3.86 0.89 -13.38
C GLY A 85 3.54 0.58 -11.90
N SER A 86 3.19 1.61 -11.12
CA SER A 86 2.77 1.46 -9.74
C SER A 86 1.49 0.61 -9.62
N ILE A 87 0.46 0.87 -10.44
CA ILE A 87 -0.78 0.05 -10.47
C ILE A 87 -0.48 -1.42 -10.75
N ASN A 88 0.43 -1.72 -11.68
CA ASN A 88 0.79 -3.09 -12.02
C ASN A 88 1.45 -3.82 -10.84
N ASP A 89 2.36 -3.14 -10.13
CA ASP A 89 3.00 -3.71 -8.95
C ASP A 89 2.02 -3.85 -7.77
N ILE A 90 1.10 -2.89 -7.60
CA ILE A 90 0.01 -3.01 -6.61
C ILE A 90 -0.86 -4.23 -6.91
N LYS A 91 -1.24 -4.46 -8.17
CA LYS A 91 -2.00 -5.66 -8.56
C LYS A 91 -1.23 -6.94 -8.23
N SER A 92 0.09 -6.96 -8.44
CA SER A 92 0.95 -8.09 -8.07
C SER A 92 1.01 -8.29 -6.55
N THR A 93 1.13 -7.20 -5.78
CA THR A 93 1.05 -7.23 -4.32
C THR A 93 -0.28 -7.83 -3.85
N LEU A 94 -1.40 -7.39 -4.42
CA LEU A 94 -2.74 -7.84 -4.04
C LEU A 94 -3.07 -9.28 -4.47
N LYS A 95 -2.35 -9.85 -5.44
CA LYS A 95 -2.43 -11.29 -5.73
C LYS A 95 -1.83 -12.12 -4.61
N LEU A 96 -0.77 -11.64 -3.94
CA LEU A 96 -0.11 -12.32 -2.84
C LEU A 96 -0.81 -12.06 -1.50
N GLU A 97 -1.24 -10.83 -1.24
CA GLU A 97 -2.01 -10.43 -0.05
C GLU A 97 -3.20 -9.56 -0.45
N PRO A 98 -4.37 -10.13 -0.69
CA PRO A 98 -5.57 -9.40 -1.11
C PRO A 98 -6.05 -8.33 -0.11
N ARG A 99 -5.64 -8.45 1.15
CA ARG A 99 -6.01 -7.53 2.24
C ARG A 99 -4.92 -6.48 2.51
N HIS A 100 -3.97 -6.30 1.59
CA HIS A 100 -2.88 -5.35 1.77
C HIS A 100 -3.40 -3.91 1.72
N PHE A 101 -3.87 -3.41 2.86
CA PHE A 101 -4.53 -2.10 2.96
C PHE A 101 -3.64 -0.93 2.51
N GLY A 102 -2.32 -1.03 2.67
CA GLY A 102 -1.38 -0.03 2.14
C GLY A 102 -1.38 0.02 0.61
N ALA A 103 -1.34 -1.13 -0.06
CA ALA A 103 -1.39 -1.21 -1.51
C ALA A 103 -2.74 -0.71 -2.06
N ILE A 104 -3.87 -1.07 -1.41
CA ILE A 104 -5.20 -0.58 -1.80
C ILE A 104 -5.29 0.93 -1.63
N SER A 105 -4.71 1.49 -0.54
CA SER A 105 -4.63 2.94 -0.32
C SER A 105 -3.84 3.65 -1.43
N GLY A 106 -2.77 3.02 -1.92
CA GLY A 106 -2.04 3.50 -3.10
C GLY A 106 -2.91 3.57 -4.35
N LEU A 107 -3.73 2.54 -4.62
CA LEU A 107 -4.70 2.57 -5.72
C LEU A 107 -5.70 3.72 -5.59
N VAL A 108 -6.21 3.99 -4.39
CA VAL A 108 -7.12 5.12 -4.15
C VAL A 108 -6.46 6.43 -4.56
N GLN A 109 -5.21 6.66 -4.12
CA GLN A 109 -4.47 7.88 -4.43
C GLN A 109 -4.21 8.02 -5.93
N ILE A 110 -3.74 6.96 -6.59
CA ILE A 110 -3.49 6.97 -8.04
C ILE A 110 -4.78 7.23 -8.81
N ASN A 111 -5.90 6.59 -8.44
CA ASN A 111 -7.17 6.82 -9.11
C ASN A 111 -7.67 8.26 -8.96
N ILE A 112 -7.39 8.93 -7.82
CA ILE A 112 -7.68 10.37 -7.67
C ILE A 112 -6.85 11.19 -8.65
N ILE A 113 -5.53 10.94 -8.73
CA ILE A 113 -4.61 11.65 -9.62
C ILE A 113 -5.04 11.46 -11.09
N LEU A 114 -5.42 10.24 -11.46
CA LEU A 114 -5.89 9.91 -12.81
C LEU A 114 -7.36 10.32 -13.07
N LYS A 115 -8.00 11.04 -12.16
CA LYS A 115 -9.41 11.49 -12.21
C LYS A 115 -10.42 10.34 -12.34
N GLN A 116 -10.04 9.14 -11.94
CA GLN A 116 -10.87 7.92 -11.93
C GLN A 116 -11.66 7.84 -10.60
N TYR A 117 -12.47 8.86 -10.30
CA TYR A 117 -13.09 9.05 -8.99
C TYR A 117 -14.03 7.92 -8.57
N LYS A 118 -14.78 7.34 -9.52
CA LYS A 118 -15.64 6.18 -9.26
C LYS A 118 -14.84 4.97 -8.79
N GLN A 119 -13.68 4.71 -9.43
CA GLN A 119 -12.80 3.63 -9.04
C GLN A 119 -12.08 3.92 -7.71
N ALA A 120 -11.72 5.17 -7.45
CA ALA A 120 -11.15 5.60 -6.18
C ALA A 120 -12.12 5.32 -5.02
N LEU A 121 -13.41 5.65 -5.15
CA LEU A 121 -14.43 5.34 -4.14
C LEU A 121 -14.60 3.83 -3.94
N LYS A 122 -14.66 3.05 -5.02
CA LYS A 122 -14.76 1.59 -4.94
C LYS A 122 -13.60 0.99 -4.14
N ASN A 123 -12.37 1.40 -4.42
CA ASN A 123 -11.19 0.93 -3.71
C ASN A 123 -11.17 1.42 -2.25
N LEU A 124 -11.61 2.66 -1.99
CA LEU A 124 -11.74 3.19 -0.64
C LEU A 124 -12.77 2.41 0.17
N ASP A 125 -13.94 2.13 -0.38
CA ASP A 125 -14.97 1.34 0.31
C ASP A 125 -14.48 -0.09 0.57
N TYR A 126 -13.67 -0.66 -0.33
CA TYR A 126 -13.06 -1.97 -0.12
C TYR A 126 -12.06 -1.96 1.03
N VAL A 127 -11.13 -1.00 1.07
CA VAL A 127 -10.15 -0.94 2.15
C VAL A 127 -10.79 -0.67 3.51
N LEU A 128 -11.89 0.10 3.57
CA LEU A 128 -12.62 0.36 4.80
C LEU A 128 -13.29 -0.89 5.39
N LYS A 129 -13.61 -1.91 4.56
CA LYS A 129 -14.09 -3.22 5.04
C LYS A 129 -12.97 -4.03 5.70
N ILE A 130 -11.70 -3.75 5.41
CA ILE A 130 -10.53 -4.41 6.00
C ILE A 130 -10.05 -3.64 7.23
N HIS A 131 -10.01 -2.32 7.13
CA HIS A 131 -9.47 -1.40 8.13
C HIS A 131 -10.36 -0.16 8.28
N PRO A 132 -11.38 -0.20 9.17
CA PRO A 132 -12.38 0.87 9.30
C PRO A 132 -11.83 2.24 9.73
N PHE A 133 -10.66 2.27 10.37
CA PHE A 133 -10.01 3.47 10.88
C PHE A 133 -8.81 3.95 10.07
N ILE A 134 -8.56 3.36 8.88
CA ILE A 134 -7.44 3.75 8.04
C ILE A 134 -7.49 5.24 7.68
N GLY A 135 -6.35 5.92 7.75
CA GLY A 135 -6.26 7.38 7.59
C GLY A 135 -6.83 7.91 6.28
N ILE A 136 -6.73 7.13 5.19
CA ILE A 136 -7.25 7.52 3.86
C ILE A 136 -8.78 7.69 3.83
N LYS A 137 -9.52 7.19 4.82
CA LYS A 137 -10.96 7.40 5.00
C LYS A 137 -11.36 8.88 4.89
N LYS A 138 -10.48 9.77 5.36
CA LYS A 138 -10.69 11.23 5.34
C LYS A 138 -10.90 11.79 3.92
N LEU A 139 -10.43 11.08 2.89
CA LEU A 139 -10.59 11.50 1.49
C LEU A 139 -11.98 11.21 0.91
N LYS A 140 -12.82 10.44 1.59
CA LYS A 140 -14.13 10.02 1.03
C LYS A 140 -15.02 11.20 0.61
N PRO A 141 -15.27 12.22 1.45
CA PRO A 141 -16.09 13.37 1.06
C PRO A 141 -15.50 14.15 -0.13
N TYR A 142 -14.18 14.30 -0.15
CA TYR A 142 -13.47 14.97 -1.24
C TYR A 142 -13.66 14.24 -2.57
N ILE A 143 -13.46 12.92 -2.61
CA ILE A 143 -13.64 12.11 -3.81
C ILE A 143 -15.09 12.15 -4.30
N GLN A 144 -16.06 12.10 -3.37
CA GLN A 144 -17.49 12.21 -3.71
C GLN A 144 -17.82 13.56 -4.36
N ASN A 145 -17.25 14.65 -3.88
CA ASN A 145 -17.42 15.97 -4.47
C ASN A 145 -16.83 16.04 -5.88
N LEU A 146 -15.61 15.50 -6.07
CA LEU A 146 -14.98 15.45 -7.40
C LEU A 146 -15.80 14.62 -8.39
N LEU A 147 -16.35 13.49 -7.93
CA LEU A 147 -17.20 12.65 -8.79
C LEU A 147 -18.47 13.40 -9.23
N LYS A 148 -19.14 14.11 -8.31
CA LYS A 148 -20.32 14.92 -8.66
C LYS A 148 -19.99 15.99 -9.71
N LYS A 149 -18.87 16.71 -9.54
CA LYS A 149 -18.44 17.74 -10.48
C LYS A 149 -18.04 17.20 -11.86
N SER A 150 -17.57 15.96 -11.94
CA SER A 150 -17.19 15.34 -13.21
C SER A 150 -18.36 14.72 -13.99
N SER A 151 -19.55 14.70 -13.39
CA SER A 151 -20.79 14.14 -14.00
C SER A 151 -21.70 15.22 -14.56
N ILE A 152 -21.27 16.50 -14.51
CA ILE A 152 -21.92 17.67 -15.11
C ILE A 152 -21.20 18.03 -16.40
#